data_4b8fa84dda1c630372d3ee4053fa2fe3
#
_entry.id   4b8fa84dda1c630372d3ee4053fa2fe3
#
_cell.length_a   1.000
_cell.length_b   1.000
_cell.length_c   1.000
_cell.angle_alpha   90.00
_cell.angle_beta   90.00
_cell.angle_gamma   90.00
#
_symmetry.space_group_name_H-M   'P 1'
#
loop_
_entity.id
_entity.type
_entity.pdbx_description
1 polymer ?
#
loop_
_entity_poly.entity_id
_entity_poly.type
_entity_poly.pdbx_seq_one_letter_code
_entity_poly.pdbx_strand_id
1 'polypeptide(L)'
;MEELIQKENIAVNIEVENWEEAIKSVGNLLINSNQIKDEYVNSMINSVKELGPYIVLSQGFALAHAAPNIETVNVPSLAIVTLKTPVKFGSPNDPVKVLMCLACTDKATHLDLLSKAAKKLMQDHFVENAARCETLDELYHVIND
;
A
#
# COMPACT_ATOMS: atom_id res chain seq x y z
N MET A 1 21.28 0.33 -7.48
CA MET A 1 19.88 0.75 -7.28
C MET A 1 19.33 0.15 -6.00
N GLU A 2 18.75 0.95 -5.15
CA GLU A 2 18.14 0.48 -3.92
C GLU A 2 16.72 -0.02 -4.20
N GLU A 3 16.43 -1.24 -3.78
CA GLU A 3 15.11 -1.83 -3.95
C GLU A 3 14.14 -1.28 -2.89
N LEU A 4 13.08 -0.59 -3.32
CA LEU A 4 12.09 -0.05 -2.41
C LEU A 4 11.11 -1.12 -1.97
N ILE A 5 10.63 -1.93 -2.92
CA ILE A 5 9.66 -3.01 -2.64
C ILE A 5 10.14 -4.29 -3.33
N GLN A 6 10.22 -5.37 -2.55
CA GLN A 6 10.61 -6.68 -3.04
C GLN A 6 9.50 -7.31 -3.89
N LYS A 7 9.86 -8.20 -4.80
CA LYS A 7 8.88 -8.88 -5.68
C LYS A 7 7.78 -9.60 -4.91
N GLU A 8 8.09 -10.19 -3.77
CA GLU A 8 7.12 -10.90 -2.93
C GLU A 8 6.02 -9.99 -2.42
N ASN A 9 6.27 -8.69 -2.40
CA ASN A 9 5.35 -7.69 -1.87
C ASN A 9 4.67 -6.88 -2.98
N ILE A 10 4.63 -7.40 -4.18
CA ILE A 10 4.03 -6.74 -5.35
C ILE A 10 3.01 -7.67 -6.01
N ALA A 11 1.85 -7.12 -6.36
CA ALA A 11 0.85 -7.84 -7.15
C ALA A 11 0.11 -6.87 -8.06
N VAL A 12 -0.36 -7.36 -9.21
CA VAL A 12 -1.05 -6.53 -10.20
C VAL A 12 -2.44 -7.08 -10.51
N ASN A 13 -3.35 -6.17 -10.87
CA ASN A 13 -4.70 -6.51 -11.33
C ASN A 13 -5.46 -7.39 -10.35
N ILE A 14 -5.40 -7.03 -9.07
CA ILE A 14 -6.10 -7.74 -8.01
C ILE A 14 -7.59 -7.38 -8.06
N GLU A 15 -8.45 -8.39 -7.99
CA GLU A 15 -9.90 -8.19 -7.95
C GLU A 15 -10.39 -8.11 -6.51
N VAL A 16 -11.04 -7.00 -6.16
CA VAL A 16 -11.63 -6.79 -4.84
C VAL A 16 -12.99 -6.12 -4.99
N GLU A 17 -13.89 -6.32 -4.02
CA GLU A 17 -15.25 -5.79 -4.09
C GLU A 17 -15.41 -4.44 -3.38
N ASN A 18 -14.53 -4.15 -2.41
CA ASN A 18 -14.66 -2.95 -1.59
C ASN A 18 -13.30 -2.55 -1.01
N TRP A 19 -13.27 -1.40 -0.32
CA TRP A 19 -12.02 -0.86 0.21
C TRP A 19 -11.41 -1.74 1.32
N GLU A 20 -12.24 -2.43 2.09
CA GLU A 20 -11.74 -3.32 3.14
C GLU A 20 -10.98 -4.50 2.52
N GLU A 21 -11.52 -5.09 1.46
CA GLU A 21 -10.84 -6.15 0.71
C GLU A 21 -9.57 -5.64 0.04
N ALA A 22 -9.57 -4.38 -0.42
CA ALA A 22 -8.38 -3.79 -1.00
C ALA A 22 -7.25 -3.72 0.03
N ILE A 23 -7.54 -3.25 1.24
CA ILE A 23 -6.55 -3.22 2.32
C ILE A 23 -6.07 -4.63 2.66
N LYS A 24 -6.97 -5.59 2.74
CA LYS A 24 -6.61 -6.99 3.00
C LYS A 24 -5.70 -7.55 1.91
N SER A 25 -5.94 -7.19 0.65
CA SER A 25 -5.15 -7.73 -0.47
C SER A 25 -3.69 -7.28 -0.39
N VAL A 26 -3.44 -6.01 -0.10
CA VAL A 26 -2.07 -5.52 0.02
C VAL A 26 -1.43 -5.98 1.32
N GLY A 27 -2.20 -6.03 2.42
CA GLY A 27 -1.70 -6.54 3.69
C GLY A 27 -1.34 -8.02 3.63
N ASN A 28 -2.08 -8.82 2.88
CA ASN A 28 -1.81 -10.25 2.74
C ASN A 28 -0.44 -10.53 2.11
N LEU A 29 0.07 -9.65 1.26
CA LEU A 29 1.42 -9.81 0.73
C LEU A 29 2.45 -9.78 1.86
N LEU A 30 2.27 -8.87 2.81
CA LEU A 30 3.18 -8.75 3.95
C LEU A 30 2.99 -9.87 4.97
N ILE A 31 1.76 -10.37 5.13
CA ILE A 31 1.50 -11.55 5.96
C ILE A 31 2.21 -12.76 5.37
N ASN A 32 2.08 -12.97 4.07
CA ASN A 32 2.69 -14.10 3.37
C ASN A 32 4.22 -14.06 3.40
N SER A 33 4.81 -12.86 3.42
CA SER A 33 6.26 -12.69 3.58
C SER A 33 6.69 -12.70 5.05
N ASN A 34 5.77 -12.95 5.97
CA ASN A 34 6.03 -13.00 7.42
C ASN A 34 6.54 -11.68 7.98
N GLN A 35 6.13 -10.56 7.41
CA GLN A 35 6.58 -9.23 7.83
C GLN A 35 5.59 -8.54 8.76
N ILE A 36 4.31 -8.91 8.71
CA ILE A 36 3.28 -8.42 9.62
C ILE A 36 2.37 -9.57 10.08
N LYS A 37 1.59 -9.29 11.11
CA LYS A 37 0.55 -10.19 11.62
C LYS A 37 -0.82 -9.71 11.15
N ASP A 38 -1.82 -10.61 11.20
CA ASP A 38 -3.21 -10.30 10.83
C ASP A 38 -3.74 -9.09 11.58
N GLU A 39 -3.36 -8.93 12.84
CA GLU A 39 -3.84 -7.84 13.71
C GLU A 39 -3.47 -6.47 13.15
N TYR A 40 -2.34 -6.36 12.43
CA TYR A 40 -1.97 -5.10 11.82
C TYR A 40 -2.95 -4.71 10.69
N VAL A 41 -3.39 -5.69 9.91
CA VAL A 41 -4.40 -5.45 8.85
C VAL A 41 -5.69 -4.95 9.49
N ASN A 42 -6.12 -5.58 10.58
CA ASN A 42 -7.31 -5.15 11.32
C ASN A 42 -7.15 -3.71 11.84
N SER A 43 -5.96 -3.36 12.30
CA SER A 43 -5.66 -2.00 12.78
C SER A 43 -5.80 -0.98 11.65
N MET A 44 -5.32 -1.30 10.46
CA MET A 44 -5.45 -0.41 9.30
C MET A 44 -6.91 -0.19 8.93
N ILE A 45 -7.70 -1.26 8.89
CA ILE A 45 -9.12 -1.17 8.56
C ILE A 45 -9.87 -0.36 9.60
N ASN A 46 -9.62 -0.63 10.89
CA ASN A 46 -10.27 0.08 11.98
C ASN A 46 -9.92 1.57 11.98
N SER A 47 -8.69 1.92 11.65
CA SER A 47 -8.28 3.34 11.56
C SER A 47 -9.07 4.08 10.49
N VAL A 48 -9.29 3.45 9.34
CA VAL A 48 -10.11 4.06 8.28
C VAL A 48 -11.57 4.20 8.73
N LYS A 49 -12.11 3.21 9.42
CA LYS A 49 -13.48 3.28 9.95
C LYS A 49 -13.66 4.42 10.92
N GLU A 50 -12.66 4.66 11.78
CA GLU A 50 -12.73 5.70 12.82
C GLU A 50 -12.43 7.09 12.29
N LEU A 51 -11.43 7.21 11.39
CA LEU A 51 -10.88 8.50 10.98
C LEU A 51 -11.32 8.91 9.56
N GLY A 52 -11.99 8.00 8.84
CA GLY A 52 -12.35 8.25 7.45
C GLY A 52 -11.20 7.90 6.50
N PRO A 53 -11.31 8.23 5.21
CA PRO A 53 -10.37 7.78 4.19
C PRO A 53 -9.07 8.60 4.15
N TYR A 54 -8.46 8.84 5.30
CA TYR A 54 -7.23 9.64 5.43
C TYR A 54 -6.06 9.06 4.63
N ILE A 55 -6.12 7.76 4.31
CA ILE A 55 -5.04 7.07 3.60
C ILE A 55 -5.05 7.35 2.09
N VAL A 56 -6.11 7.94 1.55
CA VAL A 56 -6.19 8.28 0.12
C VAL A 56 -5.47 9.61 -0.07
N LEU A 57 -4.22 9.54 -0.54
CA LEU A 57 -3.31 10.69 -0.55
C LEU A 57 -3.37 11.52 -1.83
N SER A 58 -3.74 10.91 -2.94
CA SER A 58 -3.86 11.59 -4.21
C SER A 58 -4.84 10.85 -5.09
N GLN A 59 -5.16 11.41 -6.24
CA GLN A 59 -6.16 10.85 -7.14
C GLN A 59 -5.78 9.42 -7.57
N GLY A 60 -6.61 8.47 -7.22
CA GLY A 60 -6.43 7.07 -7.56
C GLY A 60 -5.44 6.29 -6.71
N PHE A 61 -4.87 6.91 -5.66
CA PHE A 61 -3.82 6.29 -4.87
C PHE A 61 -4.11 6.32 -3.37
N ALA A 62 -3.90 5.19 -2.71
CA ALA A 62 -4.00 5.12 -1.25
C ALA A 62 -2.74 4.46 -0.66
N LEU A 63 -2.35 4.92 0.53
CA LEU A 63 -1.26 4.34 1.31
C LEU A 63 -1.85 3.80 2.60
N ALA A 64 -2.15 2.50 2.64
CA ALA A 64 -2.71 1.85 3.82
C ALA A 64 -1.64 1.78 4.91
N HIS A 65 -1.98 2.27 6.10
CA HIS A 65 -1.07 2.25 7.24
C HIS A 65 -1.84 2.45 8.54
N ALA A 66 -1.20 2.06 9.63
CA ALA A 66 -1.67 2.32 10.98
C ALA A 66 -0.47 2.78 11.81
N ALA A 67 -0.67 3.11 13.08
CA ALA A 67 0.43 3.51 13.95
C ALA A 67 1.48 2.41 14.04
N PRO A 68 2.78 2.75 14.13
CA PRO A 68 3.83 1.76 14.31
C PRO A 68 3.56 0.89 15.54
N ASN A 69 3.81 -0.42 15.42
CA ASN A 69 3.51 -1.35 16.50
C ASN A 69 4.41 -2.57 16.41
N ILE A 70 5.31 -2.72 17.37
CA ILE A 70 6.25 -3.83 17.42
C ILE A 70 5.58 -5.18 17.70
N GLU A 71 4.37 -5.19 18.23
CA GLU A 71 3.65 -6.43 18.53
C GLU A 71 2.98 -7.02 17.27
N THR A 72 2.64 -6.19 16.30
CA THR A 72 1.92 -6.63 15.10
C THR A 72 2.73 -6.52 13.81
N VAL A 73 3.89 -5.85 13.88
CA VAL A 73 4.80 -5.71 12.74
C VAL A 73 6.14 -6.34 13.10
N ASN A 74 6.59 -7.30 12.30
CA ASN A 74 7.84 -8.00 12.53
C ASN A 74 9.05 -7.21 12.03
N VAL A 75 8.94 -6.63 10.83
CA VAL A 75 10.00 -5.80 10.24
C VAL A 75 9.35 -4.65 9.46
N PRO A 76 10.02 -3.48 9.38
CA PRO A 76 9.53 -2.38 8.54
C PRO A 76 9.39 -2.84 7.09
N SER A 77 8.25 -2.55 6.45
CA SER A 77 7.90 -3.15 5.17
C SER A 77 7.04 -2.23 4.32
N LEU A 78 7.15 -2.40 3.00
CA LEU A 78 6.27 -1.80 2.01
C LEU A 78 5.75 -2.89 1.07
N ALA A 79 4.51 -2.73 0.63
CA ALA A 79 3.90 -3.57 -0.39
C ALA A 79 3.08 -2.69 -1.33
N ILE A 80 2.81 -3.18 -2.54
CA ILE A 80 2.00 -2.46 -3.53
C ILE A 80 1.16 -3.44 -4.34
N VAL A 81 -0.11 -3.05 -4.56
CA VAL A 81 -1.00 -3.76 -5.48
C VAL A 81 -1.64 -2.77 -6.43
N THR A 82 -1.97 -3.22 -7.63
CA THR A 82 -2.91 -2.50 -8.49
C THR A 82 -4.23 -3.26 -8.50
N LEU A 83 -5.33 -2.51 -8.62
CA LEU A 83 -6.67 -3.10 -8.60
C LEU A 83 -7.21 -3.21 -10.02
N LYS A 84 -7.75 -4.37 -10.35
CA LYS A 84 -8.37 -4.61 -11.66
C LYS A 84 -9.55 -3.67 -11.88
N THR A 85 -10.39 -3.53 -10.85
CA THR A 85 -11.50 -2.58 -10.84
C THR A 85 -11.25 -1.60 -9.69
N PRO A 86 -11.18 -0.29 -9.97
CA PRO A 86 -10.96 0.69 -8.91
C PRO A 86 -12.08 0.66 -7.87
N VAL A 87 -11.75 0.98 -6.61
CA VAL A 87 -12.72 0.97 -5.52
C VAL A 87 -12.82 2.33 -4.86
N LYS A 88 -13.99 2.62 -4.27
CA LYS A 88 -14.23 3.86 -3.56
C LYS A 88 -13.95 3.70 -2.07
N PHE A 89 -13.24 4.67 -1.51
CA PHE A 89 -12.97 4.74 -0.07
C PHE A 89 -13.81 5.82 0.60
N GLY A 90 -14.55 6.61 -0.16
CA GLY A 90 -15.30 7.76 0.36
C GLY A 90 -14.50 9.06 0.34
N SER A 91 -13.49 9.14 -0.50
CA SER A 91 -12.60 10.29 -0.64
C SER A 91 -12.90 11.07 -1.91
N PRO A 92 -12.68 12.40 -1.93
CA PRO A 92 -12.74 13.16 -3.19
C PRO A 92 -11.78 12.66 -4.26
N ASN A 93 -10.75 11.92 -3.88
CA ASN A 93 -9.75 11.36 -4.80
C ASN A 93 -10.11 9.98 -5.34
N ASP A 94 -11.31 9.47 -5.04
CA ASP A 94 -11.79 8.19 -5.55
C ASP A 94 -11.99 8.21 -7.06
N PRO A 95 -12.02 7.03 -7.71
CA PRO A 95 -11.75 5.72 -7.11
C PRO A 95 -10.25 5.41 -7.03
N VAL A 96 -9.88 4.52 -6.12
CA VAL A 96 -8.48 4.10 -5.91
C VAL A 96 -8.16 2.94 -6.85
N LYS A 97 -7.05 3.07 -7.57
CA LYS A 97 -6.53 2.07 -8.51
C LYS A 97 -5.23 1.42 -8.04
N VAL A 98 -4.44 2.16 -7.26
CA VAL A 98 -3.14 1.71 -6.79
C VAL A 98 -3.11 1.86 -5.28
N LEU A 99 -2.71 0.81 -4.59
CA LEU A 99 -2.70 0.79 -3.13
C LEU A 99 -1.35 0.29 -2.63
N MET A 100 -0.68 1.10 -1.83
CA MET A 100 0.52 0.68 -1.11
C MET A 100 0.17 0.41 0.34
N CYS A 101 0.98 -0.43 1.00
CA CYS A 101 0.89 -0.67 2.43
C CYS A 101 2.23 -0.36 3.09
N LEU A 102 2.18 0.37 4.19
CA LEU A 102 3.33 0.74 5.00
C LEU A 102 3.15 0.14 6.38
N ALA A 103 4.12 -0.65 6.83
CA ALA A 103 4.10 -1.24 8.16
C ALA A 103 5.45 -1.04 8.85
N CYS A 104 5.44 -0.53 10.07
CA CYS A 104 6.67 -0.20 10.79
C CYS A 104 6.60 -0.58 12.25
N THR A 105 7.78 -0.80 12.83
CA THR A 105 7.92 -1.19 14.23
C THR A 105 8.09 0.01 15.16
N ASP A 106 8.57 1.14 14.62
CA ASP A 106 8.79 2.35 15.41
C ASP A 106 8.55 3.61 14.55
N LYS A 107 8.54 4.76 15.22
CA LYS A 107 8.23 6.04 14.58
C LYS A 107 9.31 6.47 13.59
N ALA A 108 10.57 6.21 13.87
CA ALA A 108 11.67 6.63 12.99
C ALA A 108 11.63 5.90 11.65
N THR A 109 11.44 4.56 11.67
CA THR A 109 11.32 3.78 10.43
C THR A 109 10.03 4.14 9.69
N HIS A 110 8.96 4.44 10.41
CA HIS A 110 7.70 4.88 9.79
C HIS A 110 7.91 6.14 8.97
N LEU A 111 8.56 7.15 9.55
CA LEU A 111 8.83 8.41 8.84
C LEU A 111 9.76 8.21 7.65
N ASP A 112 10.77 7.34 7.78
CA ASP A 112 11.69 7.04 6.68
C ASP A 112 10.99 6.40 5.50
N LEU A 113 10.20 5.35 5.73
CA LEU A 113 9.47 4.66 4.67
C LEU A 113 8.36 5.53 4.08
N LEU A 114 7.70 6.32 4.92
CA LEU A 114 6.68 7.27 4.44
C LEU A 114 7.31 8.29 3.49
N SER A 115 8.49 8.79 3.81
CA SER A 115 9.21 9.72 2.95
C SER A 115 9.57 9.08 1.60
N LYS A 116 10.03 7.83 1.62
CA LYS A 116 10.38 7.11 0.38
C LYS A 116 9.15 6.87 -0.49
N ALA A 117 8.03 6.47 0.11
CA ALA A 117 6.77 6.28 -0.62
C ALA A 117 6.28 7.60 -1.21
N ALA A 118 6.37 8.69 -0.45
CA ALA A 118 5.95 10.01 -0.91
C ALA A 118 6.77 10.48 -2.11
N LYS A 119 8.08 10.21 -2.12
CA LYS A 119 8.94 10.57 -3.25
C LYS A 119 8.52 9.85 -4.53
N LYS A 120 8.12 8.58 -4.42
CA LYS A 120 7.60 7.84 -5.58
C LYS A 120 6.30 8.47 -6.07
N LEU A 121 5.39 8.78 -5.16
CA LEU A 121 4.11 9.38 -5.49
C LEU A 121 4.26 10.73 -6.20
N MET A 122 5.32 11.46 -5.90
CA MET A 122 5.60 12.76 -6.51
C MET A 122 6.18 12.66 -7.93
N GLN A 123 6.57 11.49 -8.39
CA GLN A 123 7.05 11.31 -9.76
C GLN A 123 5.88 11.52 -10.73
N ASP A 124 6.15 12.18 -11.86
CA ASP A 124 5.14 12.46 -12.86
C ASP A 124 4.49 11.17 -13.35
N HIS A 125 3.14 11.17 -13.32
CA HIS A 125 2.33 10.05 -13.82
C HIS A 125 2.59 8.70 -13.12
N PHE A 126 3.11 8.73 -11.88
CA PHE A 126 3.40 7.49 -11.15
C PHE A 126 2.15 6.59 -11.05
N VAL A 127 1.02 7.15 -10.62
CA VAL A 127 -0.21 6.37 -10.40
C VAL A 127 -0.70 5.76 -11.72
N GLU A 128 -0.71 6.55 -12.80
CA GLU A 128 -1.12 6.07 -14.12
C GLU A 128 -0.19 5.00 -14.64
N ASN A 129 1.13 5.19 -14.49
CA ASN A 129 2.11 4.22 -14.93
C ASN A 129 1.99 2.90 -14.17
N ALA A 130 1.80 2.98 -12.85
CA ALA A 130 1.59 1.79 -12.02
C ALA A 130 0.31 1.06 -12.42
N ALA A 131 -0.78 1.80 -12.62
CA ALA A 131 -2.07 1.21 -12.96
C ALA A 131 -2.07 0.53 -14.33
N ARG A 132 -1.18 0.93 -15.25
CA ARG A 132 -1.07 0.32 -16.58
C ARG A 132 -0.28 -0.98 -16.59
N CYS A 133 0.46 -1.29 -15.52
CA CYS A 133 1.28 -2.49 -15.49
C CYS A 133 0.40 -3.74 -15.58
N GLU A 134 0.78 -4.66 -16.46
CA GLU A 134 0.06 -5.92 -16.66
C GLU A 134 0.77 -7.07 -15.96
N THR A 135 2.06 -6.91 -15.64
CA THR A 135 2.85 -7.96 -15.00
C THR A 135 3.51 -7.44 -13.72
N LEU A 136 3.85 -8.37 -12.84
CA LEU A 136 4.59 -8.06 -11.61
C LEU A 136 5.93 -7.41 -11.94
N ASP A 137 6.64 -7.91 -12.95
CA ASP A 137 7.94 -7.36 -13.34
C ASP A 137 7.83 -5.91 -13.81
N GLU A 138 6.78 -5.56 -14.55
CA GLU A 138 6.57 -4.18 -14.97
C GLU A 138 6.37 -3.27 -13.76
N LEU A 139 5.53 -3.67 -12.81
CA LEU A 139 5.30 -2.87 -11.61
C LEU A 139 6.56 -2.80 -10.74
N TYR A 140 7.31 -3.91 -10.66
CA TYR A 140 8.58 -3.92 -9.94
C TYR A 140 9.51 -2.83 -10.45
N HIS A 141 9.63 -2.67 -11.77
CA HIS A 141 10.47 -1.63 -12.35
C HIS A 141 9.91 -0.22 -12.14
N VAL A 142 8.60 -0.06 -12.22
CA VAL A 142 7.98 1.25 -11.96
C VAL A 142 8.27 1.72 -10.53
N ILE A 143 8.21 0.81 -9.56
CA ILE A 143 8.38 1.18 -8.16
C ILE A 143 9.84 1.28 -7.73
N ASN A 144 10.76 0.55 -8.38
CA ASN A 144 12.15 0.47 -7.92
C ASN A 144 13.15 1.25 -8.78
N ASP A 145 12.76 1.67 -9.98
CA ASP A 145 13.67 2.39 -10.89
C ASP A 145 13.68 3.92 -10.68
#